data_3b91184093c4ad8c77ed0c5df10b4422
#
_entry.id   3b91184093c4ad8c77ed0c5df10b4422
#
_cell.length_a   1.000
_cell.length_b   1.000
_cell.length_c   1.000
_cell.angle_alpha   90.00
_cell.angle_beta   90.00
_cell.angle_gamma   90.00
#
_symmetry.space_group_name_H-M   'P 1'
#
loop_
_entity.id
_entity.type
_entity.pdbx_description
1 polymer ?
#
loop_
_entity_poly.entity_id
_entity_poly.type
_entity_poly.pdbx_seq_one_letter_code
_entity_poly.pdbx_strand_id
1 'polypeptide(L)'
;MIDAAQDPVTLDRLVARLDGLAPILNDAPESEGVFTMLGRELSSLFVVRREDTPSPIGERRLERARLFLESGRIEAAVQEVRSLPNAAEAEGWIADAERFAAAQRALETLETAAVLDPRGLRDSEGETVQQLSPALPGRQGVD
;
A
#
# COMPACT_ATOMS: atom_id res chain seq x y z
N MET A 1 -20.24 4.72 -23.80
CA MET A 1 -18.95 5.36 -23.47
C MET A 1 -18.23 4.42 -22.52
N ILE A 2 -17.25 3.72 -23.02
CA ILE A 2 -16.37 2.94 -22.18
C ILE A 2 -15.48 3.96 -21.51
N ASP A 3 -15.72 4.16 -20.24
CA ASP A 3 -14.90 4.99 -19.39
C ASP A 3 -13.46 4.53 -19.54
N ALA A 4 -12.58 5.46 -19.87
CA ALA A 4 -11.19 5.18 -20.14
C ALA A 4 -10.66 4.21 -19.08
N ALA A 5 -10.13 3.09 -19.54
CA ALA A 5 -9.55 2.05 -18.72
C ALA A 5 -8.73 2.74 -17.61
N GLN A 6 -9.24 2.70 -16.40
CA GLN A 6 -8.49 3.20 -15.25
C GLN A 6 -7.18 2.43 -15.27
N ASP A 7 -6.10 3.13 -15.51
CA ASP A 7 -4.76 2.55 -15.50
C ASP A 7 -4.65 1.66 -14.27
N PRO A 8 -4.32 0.37 -14.43
CA PRO A 8 -4.29 -0.55 -13.31
C PRO A 8 -3.31 -0.02 -12.25
N VAL A 9 -3.74 0.00 -11.01
CA VAL A 9 -2.87 0.34 -9.90
C VAL A 9 -1.88 -0.79 -9.73
N THR A 10 -0.60 -0.50 -9.95
CA THR A 10 0.50 -1.46 -9.75
C THR A 10 1.32 -1.07 -8.52
N LEU A 11 2.05 -2.02 -7.96
CA LEU A 11 2.93 -1.78 -6.82
C LEU A 11 3.99 -0.72 -7.16
N ASP A 12 4.63 -0.83 -8.32
CA ASP A 12 5.66 0.13 -8.76
C ASP A 12 5.10 1.55 -8.88
N ARG A 13 3.86 1.67 -9.34
CA ARG A 13 3.18 2.96 -9.43
C ARG A 13 2.87 3.54 -8.05
N LEU A 14 2.48 2.70 -7.09
CA LEU A 14 2.26 3.12 -5.70
C LEU A 14 3.56 3.61 -5.07
N VAL A 15 4.67 2.92 -5.28
CA VAL A 15 5.99 3.33 -4.78
C VAL A 15 6.41 4.66 -5.42
N ALA A 16 6.36 4.78 -6.74
CA ALA A 16 6.74 6.01 -7.45
C ALA A 16 5.90 7.23 -7.03
N ARG A 17 4.59 7.04 -6.83
CA ARG A 17 3.71 8.13 -6.35
C ARG A 17 3.98 8.50 -4.90
N LEU A 18 4.28 7.54 -4.03
CA LEU A 18 4.67 7.82 -2.65
C LEU A 18 5.95 8.65 -2.61
N ASP A 19 6.93 8.33 -3.44
CA ASP A 19 8.18 9.10 -3.57
C ASP A 19 7.93 10.53 -4.04
N GLY A 20 7.02 10.72 -4.98
CA GLY A 20 6.59 12.04 -5.44
C GLY A 20 5.86 12.87 -4.38
N LEU A 21 5.14 12.22 -3.48
CA LEU A 21 4.43 12.87 -2.36
C LEU A 21 5.32 13.11 -1.13
N ALA A 22 6.45 12.42 -1.02
CA ALA A 22 7.33 12.46 0.14
C ALA A 22 7.70 13.87 0.62
N PRO A 23 8.08 14.83 -0.25
CA PRO A 23 8.37 16.20 0.18
C PRO A 23 7.18 16.87 0.85
N ILE A 24 5.99 16.73 0.28
CA ILE A 24 4.75 17.36 0.78
C ILE A 24 4.31 16.71 2.10
N LEU A 25 4.41 15.39 2.19
CA LEU A 25 3.99 14.63 3.37
C LEU A 25 4.90 14.85 4.57
N ASN A 26 6.16 15.20 4.32
CA ASN A 26 7.16 15.42 5.34
C ASN A 26 7.25 16.89 5.79
N ASP A 27 6.64 17.82 5.05
CA ASP A 27 6.52 19.21 5.48
C ASP A 27 5.71 19.25 6.78
N ALA A 28 6.34 19.74 7.85
CA ALA A 28 5.61 20.04 9.06
C ALA A 28 4.59 21.14 8.72
N PRO A 29 3.30 20.97 9.08
CA PRO A 29 2.37 22.06 8.93
C PRO A 29 2.95 23.26 9.69
N GLU A 30 3.11 24.37 9.01
CA GLU A 30 3.40 25.63 9.68
C GLU A 30 2.30 25.82 10.72
N SER A 31 2.61 25.58 11.97
CA SER A 31 1.75 25.93 13.08
C SER A 31 1.76 27.44 13.18
N GLU A 32 1.08 28.09 12.23
CA GLU A 32 0.80 29.49 12.31
C GLU A 32 0.01 29.74 13.60
N GLY A 33 0.65 30.40 14.53
CA GLY A 33 -0.04 31.41 15.28
C GLY A 33 -0.34 31.17 16.75
N VAL A 34 0.06 30.09 17.42
CA VAL A 34 -0.20 30.02 18.86
C VAL A 34 1.06 30.07 19.72
N PHE A 35 2.23 29.83 19.16
CA PHE A 35 3.50 29.92 19.89
C PHE A 35 4.38 31.12 19.52
N THR A 36 3.95 31.96 18.57
CA THR A 36 4.77 33.12 18.13
C THR A 36 4.84 34.25 19.14
N MET A 37 3.95 34.31 20.12
CA MET A 37 4.02 35.36 21.16
C MET A 37 4.94 35.03 22.34
N LEU A 38 5.08 33.74 22.67
CA LEU A 38 6.01 33.30 23.73
C LEU A 38 7.41 32.97 23.20
N GLY A 39 7.55 32.70 21.91
CA GLY A 39 8.82 32.35 21.28
C GLY A 39 9.78 33.50 21.05
N ARG A 40 9.30 34.77 21.06
CA ARG A 40 10.14 35.93 20.79
C ARG A 40 11.10 36.26 21.92
N GLU A 41 10.78 35.94 23.16
CA GLU A 41 11.69 36.20 24.29
C GLU A 41 12.63 35.03 24.61
N LEU A 42 12.33 33.81 24.15
CA LEU A 42 13.17 32.64 24.35
C LEU A 42 14.09 32.33 23.14
N SER A 43 13.87 32.99 22.01
CA SER A 43 14.63 32.74 20.77
C SER A 43 16.08 33.19 20.81
N SER A 44 16.50 33.96 21.82
CA SER A 44 17.91 34.36 22.03
C SER A 44 18.76 33.26 22.68
N LEU A 45 18.14 32.18 23.19
CA LEU A 45 18.84 31.10 23.90
C LEU A 45 18.86 29.77 23.13
N PHE A 46 18.06 29.67 22.08
CA PHE A 46 18.02 28.45 21.24
C PHE A 46 18.47 28.79 19.84
N VAL A 47 19.49 28.08 19.37
CA VAL A 47 19.90 28.08 17.96
C VAL A 47 18.68 27.66 17.16
N VAL A 48 18.07 28.61 16.42
CA VAL A 48 16.96 28.35 15.50
C VAL A 48 17.45 27.34 14.47
N ARG A 49 17.01 26.12 14.62
CA ARG A 49 17.15 25.09 13.59
C ARG A 49 16.30 25.58 12.42
N ARG A 50 16.91 25.78 11.26
CA ARG A 50 16.22 26.19 10.04
C ARG A 50 15.01 25.30 9.82
N GLU A 51 13.87 25.93 9.61
CA GLU A 51 12.54 25.29 9.42
C GLU A 51 12.45 24.42 8.15
N ASP A 52 13.48 24.45 7.31
CA ASP A 52 13.56 23.68 6.06
C ASP A 52 14.11 22.24 6.23
N THR A 53 14.35 21.81 7.46
CA THR A 53 14.84 20.43 7.67
C THR A 53 13.64 19.50 7.89
N PRO A 54 13.42 18.52 6.97
CA PRO A 54 12.36 17.54 7.13
C PRO A 54 12.40 16.89 8.52
N SER A 55 11.22 16.66 9.10
CA SER A 55 11.13 16.00 10.40
C SER A 55 11.72 14.59 10.30
N PRO A 56 12.75 14.24 11.10
CA PRO A 56 13.34 12.90 11.06
C PRO A 56 12.34 11.78 11.36
N ILE A 57 11.24 12.11 12.05
CA ILE A 57 10.15 11.17 12.32
C ILE A 57 9.34 10.93 11.05
N GLY A 58 9.03 11.98 10.28
CA GLY A 58 8.31 11.87 9.02
C GLY A 58 9.11 11.08 7.98
N GLU A 59 10.39 11.37 7.81
CA GLU A 59 11.28 10.61 6.93
C GLU A 59 11.30 9.12 7.27
N ARG A 60 11.47 8.77 8.53
CA ARG A 60 11.47 7.37 8.98
C ARG A 60 10.14 6.67 8.73
N ARG A 61 9.02 7.38 8.82
CA ARG A 61 7.70 6.83 8.48
C ARG A 61 7.57 6.56 7.00
N LEU A 62 8.01 7.48 6.14
CA LEU A 62 8.02 7.30 4.69
C LEU A 62 8.93 6.14 4.27
N GLU A 63 10.10 6.03 4.87
CA GLU A 63 11.02 4.92 4.64
C GLU A 63 10.38 3.57 5.04
N ARG A 64 9.72 3.49 6.20
CA ARG A 64 8.97 2.29 6.60
C ARG A 64 7.80 2.00 5.67
N ALA A 65 7.06 3.01 5.25
CA ALA A 65 5.96 2.84 4.30
C ALA A 65 6.46 2.23 2.98
N ARG A 66 7.61 2.72 2.47
CA ARG A 66 8.26 2.15 1.29
C ARG A 66 8.63 0.68 1.49
N LEU A 67 9.32 0.35 2.59
CA LEU A 67 9.70 -1.03 2.91
C LEU A 67 8.46 -1.96 3.02
N PHE A 68 7.36 -1.46 3.58
CA PHE A 68 6.12 -2.21 3.64
C PHE A 68 5.52 -2.45 2.25
N LEU A 69 5.54 -1.45 1.35
CA LEU A 69 5.12 -1.65 -0.05
C LEU A 69 5.97 -2.71 -0.74
N GLU A 70 7.29 -2.61 -0.66
CA GLU A 70 8.23 -3.55 -1.27
C GLU A 70 8.07 -4.97 -0.74
N SER A 71 7.65 -5.12 0.51
CA SER A 71 7.34 -6.42 1.12
C SER A 71 5.89 -6.90 0.91
N GLY A 72 5.08 -6.19 0.13
CA GLY A 72 3.69 -6.51 -0.13
C GLY A 72 2.72 -6.21 1.02
N ARG A 73 3.18 -5.52 2.06
CA ARG A 73 2.37 -5.16 3.24
C ARG A 73 1.68 -3.82 3.05
N ILE A 74 0.74 -3.76 2.12
CA ILE A 74 0.12 -2.51 1.65
C ILE A 74 -0.63 -1.79 2.77
N GLU A 75 -1.40 -2.52 3.58
CA GLU A 75 -2.16 -1.92 4.69
C GLU A 75 -1.22 -1.28 5.74
N ALA A 76 -0.07 -1.90 6.00
CA ALA A 76 0.92 -1.34 6.92
C ALA A 76 1.54 -0.05 6.37
N ALA A 77 1.81 0.00 5.06
CA ALA A 77 2.27 1.22 4.39
C ALA A 77 1.24 2.35 4.49
N VAL A 78 -0.04 2.05 4.27
CA VAL A 78 -1.15 3.01 4.42
C VAL A 78 -1.20 3.58 5.84
N GLN A 79 -1.01 2.76 6.88
CA GLN A 79 -1.01 3.23 8.27
C GLN A 79 0.15 4.20 8.56
N GLU A 80 1.34 3.95 8.02
CA GLU A 80 2.47 4.87 8.16
C GLU A 80 2.20 6.21 7.48
N VAL A 81 1.62 6.19 6.27
CA VAL A 81 1.26 7.42 5.53
C VAL A 81 0.16 8.20 6.25
N ARG A 82 -0.87 7.53 6.78
CA ARG A 82 -1.93 8.18 7.57
C ARG A 82 -1.42 8.86 8.84
N SER A 83 -0.29 8.41 9.36
CA SER A 83 0.34 8.97 10.56
C SER A 83 1.24 10.17 10.27
N LEU A 84 1.35 10.60 9.01
CA LEU A 84 2.11 11.79 8.63
C LEU A 84 1.30 13.07 8.84
N PRO A 85 1.96 14.21 9.10
CA PRO A 85 1.27 15.48 9.35
C PRO A 85 0.33 15.89 8.21
N ASN A 86 0.77 15.75 6.96
CA ASN A 86 0.02 16.12 5.77
C ASN A 86 -0.65 14.92 5.07
N ALA A 87 -1.10 13.93 5.83
CA ALA A 87 -1.73 12.73 5.29
C ALA A 87 -2.93 13.02 4.36
N ALA A 88 -3.61 14.15 4.53
CA ALA A 88 -4.70 14.60 3.67
C ALA A 88 -4.26 14.76 2.20
N GLU A 89 -3.03 15.14 1.95
CA GLU A 89 -2.46 15.27 0.59
C GLU A 89 -2.25 13.89 -0.08
N ALA A 90 -2.24 12.83 0.70
CA ALA A 90 -2.09 11.46 0.23
C ALA A 90 -3.42 10.70 0.07
N GLU A 91 -4.57 11.32 0.27
CA GLU A 91 -5.87 10.60 0.22
C GLU A 91 -6.08 9.83 -1.08
N GLY A 92 -5.74 10.41 -2.23
CA GLY A 92 -5.82 9.73 -3.52
C GLY A 92 -4.87 8.52 -3.61
N TRP A 93 -3.69 8.63 -3.05
CA TRP A 93 -2.74 7.52 -2.96
C TRP A 93 -3.24 6.43 -2.01
N ILE A 94 -3.77 6.80 -0.86
CA ILE A 94 -4.35 5.87 0.12
C ILE A 94 -5.49 5.06 -0.50
N ALA A 95 -6.41 5.72 -1.20
CA ALA A 95 -7.52 5.07 -1.86
C ALA A 95 -7.06 4.05 -2.93
N ASP A 96 -6.02 4.39 -3.69
CA ASP A 96 -5.42 3.49 -4.69
C ASP A 96 -4.73 2.29 -4.03
N ALA A 97 -3.98 2.52 -2.95
CA ALA A 97 -3.31 1.46 -2.20
C ALA A 97 -4.32 0.49 -1.56
N GLU A 98 -5.42 0.99 -1.00
CA GLU A 98 -6.49 0.17 -0.44
C GLU A 98 -7.22 -0.67 -1.50
N ARG A 99 -7.47 -0.10 -2.69
CA ARG A 99 -8.02 -0.84 -3.83
C ARG A 99 -7.10 -1.96 -4.29
N PHE A 100 -5.81 -1.67 -4.36
CA PHE A 100 -4.80 -2.66 -4.72
C PHE A 100 -4.75 -3.80 -3.70
N ALA A 101 -4.73 -3.49 -2.40
CA ALA A 101 -4.76 -4.48 -1.33
C ALA A 101 -6.04 -5.33 -1.36
N ALA A 102 -7.19 -4.72 -1.66
CA ALA A 102 -8.45 -5.45 -1.79
C ALA A 102 -8.44 -6.41 -2.99
N ALA A 103 -7.85 -6.01 -4.12
CA ALA A 103 -7.70 -6.87 -5.29
C ALA A 103 -6.78 -8.06 -5.01
N GLN A 104 -5.66 -7.85 -4.31
CA GLN A 104 -4.77 -8.94 -3.90
C GLN A 104 -5.47 -9.94 -3.00
N ARG A 105 -6.21 -9.49 -1.98
CA ARG A 105 -6.98 -10.39 -1.10
C ARG A 105 -8.05 -11.18 -1.85
N ALA A 106 -8.69 -10.57 -2.85
CA ALA A 106 -9.66 -11.27 -3.69
C ALA A 106 -8.98 -12.38 -4.49
N LEU A 107 -7.80 -12.13 -5.07
CA LEU A 107 -7.01 -13.14 -5.79
C LEU A 107 -6.58 -14.28 -4.87
N GLU A 108 -6.06 -14.00 -3.69
CA GLU A 108 -5.68 -15.01 -2.69
C GLU A 108 -6.88 -15.89 -2.29
N THR A 109 -8.06 -15.27 -2.15
CA THR A 109 -9.30 -16.00 -1.84
C THR A 109 -9.68 -16.93 -2.99
N LEU A 110 -9.57 -16.46 -4.24
CA LEU A 110 -9.86 -17.28 -5.43
C LEU A 110 -8.86 -18.43 -5.57
N GLU A 111 -7.57 -18.16 -5.37
CA GLU A 111 -6.52 -19.19 -5.41
C GLU A 111 -6.76 -20.26 -4.33
N THR A 112 -7.08 -19.83 -3.11
CA THR A 112 -7.39 -20.74 -2.01
C THR A 112 -8.62 -21.59 -2.32
N ALA A 113 -9.69 -20.99 -2.83
CA ALA A 113 -10.89 -21.70 -3.22
C ALA A 113 -10.61 -22.72 -4.36
N ALA A 114 -9.80 -22.32 -5.35
CA ALA A 114 -9.42 -23.20 -6.45
C ALA A 114 -8.61 -24.41 -5.99
N VAL A 115 -7.77 -24.25 -4.98
CA VAL A 115 -6.96 -25.34 -4.40
C VAL A 115 -7.79 -26.26 -3.52
N LEU A 116 -8.69 -25.68 -2.70
CA LEU A 116 -9.50 -26.46 -1.74
C LEU A 116 -10.71 -27.14 -2.37
N ASP A 117 -11.33 -26.52 -3.37
CA ASP A 117 -12.47 -27.07 -4.10
C ASP A 117 -12.31 -26.97 -5.62
N PRO A 118 -11.41 -27.77 -6.22
CA PRO A 118 -11.20 -27.76 -7.66
C PRO A 118 -12.43 -28.24 -8.46
N ARG A 119 -13.40 -28.90 -7.82
CA ARG A 119 -14.64 -29.35 -8.45
C ARG A 119 -15.67 -28.23 -8.58
N GLY A 120 -15.52 -27.15 -7.82
CA GLY A 120 -16.38 -25.96 -7.89
C GLY A 120 -16.04 -25.03 -9.05
N LEU A 121 -14.88 -25.21 -9.68
CA LEU A 121 -14.44 -24.37 -10.79
C LEU A 121 -15.26 -24.69 -12.05
N ARG A 122 -15.82 -23.65 -12.63
CA ARG A 122 -16.51 -23.70 -13.90
C ARG A 122 -15.72 -22.92 -14.95
N ASP A 123 -15.69 -23.44 -16.16
CA ASP A 123 -15.12 -22.69 -17.29
C ASP A 123 -16.05 -21.57 -17.75
N SER A 124 -15.62 -20.82 -18.77
CA SER A 124 -16.40 -19.70 -19.33
C SER A 124 -17.74 -20.14 -19.96
N GLU A 125 -17.93 -21.44 -20.18
CA GLU A 125 -19.15 -22.05 -20.74
C GLU A 125 -20.04 -22.63 -19.63
N GLY A 126 -19.61 -22.54 -18.37
CA GLY A 126 -20.35 -22.98 -17.20
C GLY A 126 -20.22 -24.48 -16.89
N GLU A 127 -19.33 -25.18 -17.59
CA GLU A 127 -19.03 -26.57 -17.33
C GLU A 127 -18.02 -26.74 -16.18
N THR A 128 -18.14 -27.84 -15.44
CA THR A 128 -17.24 -28.14 -14.34
C THR A 128 -15.86 -28.49 -14.87
N VAL A 129 -14.84 -27.73 -14.53
CA VAL A 129 -13.45 -28.03 -14.89
C VAL A 129 -12.99 -29.27 -14.13
N GLN A 130 -12.84 -30.40 -14.84
CA GLN A 130 -12.21 -31.58 -14.27
C GLN A 130 -10.68 -31.40 -14.27
N GLN A 131 -10.12 -31.04 -13.14
CA GLN A 131 -8.69 -31.21 -12.96
C GLN A 131 -8.37 -32.69 -12.86
N LEU A 132 -7.66 -33.19 -13.86
CA LEU A 132 -7.04 -34.49 -13.77
C LEU A 132 -6.03 -34.45 -12.62
N SER A 133 -6.34 -35.15 -11.53
CA SER A 133 -5.31 -35.42 -10.51
C SER A 133 -4.12 -36.06 -11.21
N PRO A 134 -2.88 -35.61 -10.92
CA PRO A 134 -1.71 -36.31 -11.41
C PRO A 134 -1.84 -37.77 -10.98
N ALA A 135 -2.07 -38.64 -11.95
CA ALA A 135 -2.29 -40.06 -11.70
C ALA A 135 -1.11 -40.59 -10.91
N LEU A 136 -1.36 -41.09 -9.73
CA LEU A 136 -0.44 -42.02 -9.08
C LEU A 136 -0.18 -43.12 -10.10
N PRO A 137 1.08 -43.44 -10.44
CA PRO A 137 1.37 -44.51 -11.39
C PRO A 137 0.69 -45.76 -10.89
N GLY A 138 -0.22 -46.27 -11.71
CA GLY A 138 -1.02 -47.43 -11.38
C GLY A 138 -0.12 -48.56 -10.94
N ARG A 139 -0.42 -49.10 -9.78
CA ARG A 139 0.13 -50.35 -9.31
C ARG A 139 -0.41 -51.40 -10.28
N GLN A 140 0.39 -51.73 -11.30
CA GLN A 140 0.10 -52.89 -12.13
C GLN A 140 0.23 -54.12 -11.23
N GLY A 141 -0.88 -54.74 -10.96
CA GLY A 141 -0.89 -56.04 -10.31
C GLY A 141 -0.06 -57.01 -11.11
N VAL A 142 0.91 -57.60 -10.49
CA VAL A 142 1.65 -58.76 -10.98
C VAL A 142 0.82 -59.96 -10.51
N ASP A 143 0.25 -60.67 -11.47
CA ASP A 143 -0.16 -62.07 -11.28
C ASP A 143 1.08 -62.95 -11.22
#